data_2023a1cb33995522228766cf9950b52b
#
_entry.id   2023a1cb33995522228766cf9950b52b
#
_cell.length_a   1.000
_cell.length_b   1.000
_cell.length_c   1.000
_cell.angle_alpha   90.00
_cell.angle_beta   90.00
_cell.angle_gamma   90.00
#
_symmetry.space_group_name_H-M   'P 1'
#
loop_
_entity.id
_entity.type
_entity.pdbx_description
1 polymer ?
#
loop_
_entity_poly.entity_id
_entity_poly.type
_entity_poly.pdbx_seq_one_letter_code
_entity_poly.pdbx_strand_id
1 'polypeptide(L)'
;MLYDVKTTRKLEKKIISQNNPELSLMFKAGTAIFNHINELNKKDIIILIGPGNNGGDGYALAIQAFLNDYNINCIELIESKGTSKQLKLLAKNLGIKIKKKLPDKKLVSKGSIIIDSVLGIGLS
;
A
#
# COMPACT_ATOMS: atom_id res chain seq x y z
N MET A 1 -9.42 10.86 -10.32
CA MET A 1 -10.76 10.74 -9.76
C MET A 1 -10.74 9.89 -8.50
N LEU A 2 -11.45 10.31 -7.50
CA LEU A 2 -11.50 9.56 -6.25
C LEU A 2 -12.48 8.41 -6.33
N TYR A 3 -12.10 7.27 -5.76
CA TYR A 3 -13.05 6.20 -5.51
C TYR A 3 -13.94 6.61 -4.34
N ASP A 4 -15.20 6.29 -4.41
CA ASP A 4 -16.13 6.68 -3.37
C ASP A 4 -16.03 5.77 -2.13
N VAL A 5 -16.67 6.20 -1.06
CA VAL A 5 -16.71 5.45 0.21
C VAL A 5 -17.33 4.08 0.01
N LYS A 6 -18.30 3.97 -0.90
CA LYS A 6 -18.98 2.72 -1.19
C LYS A 6 -18.03 1.68 -1.78
N THR A 7 -17.15 2.08 -2.71
CA THR A 7 -16.15 1.19 -3.30
C THR A 7 -15.16 0.71 -2.25
N THR A 8 -14.69 1.61 -1.40
CA THR A 8 -13.78 1.27 -0.31
C THR A 8 -14.41 0.29 0.67
N ARG A 9 -15.68 0.50 1.02
CA ARG A 9 -16.41 -0.41 1.91
C ARG A 9 -16.62 -1.80 1.30
N LYS A 10 -16.88 -1.87 0.00
CA LYS A 10 -16.99 -3.15 -0.69
C LYS A 10 -15.69 -3.95 -0.62
N LEU A 11 -14.57 -3.27 -0.84
CA LEU A 11 -13.26 -3.90 -0.76
C LEU A 11 -12.98 -4.39 0.66
N GLU A 12 -13.27 -3.57 1.66
CA GLU A 12 -13.09 -3.93 3.06
C GLU A 12 -13.94 -5.16 3.43
N LYS A 13 -15.20 -5.20 3.02
CA LYS A 13 -16.07 -6.34 3.24
C LYS A 13 -15.54 -7.60 2.57
N LYS A 14 -15.02 -7.48 1.36
CA LYS A 14 -14.43 -8.62 0.65
C LYS A 14 -13.23 -9.17 1.41
N ILE A 15 -12.38 -8.30 1.94
CA ILE A 15 -11.22 -8.70 2.72
C ILE A 15 -11.66 -9.41 4.00
N ILE A 16 -12.63 -8.86 4.71
CA ILE A 16 -13.16 -9.47 5.94
C ILE A 16 -13.81 -10.81 5.66
N SER A 17 -14.53 -10.94 4.54
CA SER A 17 -15.23 -12.17 4.18
C SER A 17 -14.30 -13.35 3.90
N GLN A 18 -13.02 -13.12 3.66
CA GLN A 18 -12.06 -14.18 3.44
C GLN A 18 -11.68 -14.91 4.73
N ASN A 19 -12.19 -14.45 5.86
CA ASN A 19 -11.97 -15.07 7.16
C ASN A 19 -10.48 -15.28 7.47
N ASN A 20 -9.67 -14.30 7.10
CA ASN A 20 -8.24 -14.29 7.35
C ASN A 20 -7.91 -13.13 8.29
N PRO A 21 -7.70 -13.39 9.60
CA PRO A 21 -7.43 -12.33 10.58
C PRO A 21 -6.18 -11.53 10.24
N GLU A 22 -5.16 -12.19 9.70
CA GLU A 22 -3.91 -11.53 9.34
C GLU A 22 -4.13 -10.52 8.22
N LEU A 23 -4.90 -10.89 7.20
CA LEU A 23 -5.25 -10.01 6.09
C LEU A 23 -6.03 -8.79 6.58
N SER A 24 -7.01 -9.01 7.45
CA SER A 24 -7.81 -7.93 8.02
C SER A 24 -6.96 -6.98 8.85
N LEU A 25 -6.02 -7.51 9.62
CA LEU A 25 -5.12 -6.71 10.43
C LEU A 25 -4.19 -5.85 9.58
N MET A 26 -3.63 -6.42 8.51
CA MET A 26 -2.80 -5.68 7.57
C MET A 26 -3.58 -4.55 6.91
N PHE A 27 -4.82 -4.82 6.52
CA PHE A 27 -5.66 -3.80 5.89
C PHE A 27 -5.95 -2.66 6.85
N LYS A 28 -6.23 -2.95 8.12
CA LYS A 28 -6.46 -1.93 9.14
C LYS A 28 -5.20 -1.11 9.39
N ALA A 29 -4.04 -1.75 9.42
CA ALA A 29 -2.77 -1.06 9.60
C ALA A 29 -2.51 -0.09 8.44
N GLY A 30 -2.75 -0.53 7.22
CA GLY A 30 -2.62 0.33 6.04
C GLY A 30 -3.56 1.52 6.07
N THR A 31 -4.79 1.31 6.52
CA THR A 31 -5.78 2.38 6.65
C THR A 31 -5.32 3.43 7.66
N ALA A 32 -4.79 2.99 8.80
CA ALA A 32 -4.31 3.89 9.84
C ALA A 32 -3.15 4.77 9.33
N ILE A 33 -2.21 4.15 8.62
CA ILE A 33 -1.09 4.89 8.04
C ILE A 33 -1.59 5.87 6.97
N PHE A 34 -2.51 5.43 6.13
CA PHE A 34 -3.07 6.29 5.10
C PHE A 34 -3.76 7.53 5.68
N ASN A 35 -4.55 7.36 6.73
CA ASN A 35 -5.23 8.48 7.37
C ASN A 35 -4.23 9.53 7.86
N HIS A 36 -3.09 9.07 8.35
CA HIS A 36 -2.03 9.96 8.80
C HIS A 36 -1.36 10.69 7.62
N ILE A 37 -1.07 9.97 6.55
CA ILE A 37 -0.43 10.53 5.35
C ILE A 37 -1.35 11.51 4.64
N ASN A 38 -2.63 11.23 4.60
CA ASN A 38 -3.60 12.07 3.90
C ASN A 38 -3.62 13.51 4.42
N GLU A 39 -3.22 13.73 5.67
CA GLU A 39 -3.11 15.06 6.25
C GLU A 39 -1.96 15.88 5.65
N LEU A 40 -0.98 15.21 5.04
CA LEU A 40 0.20 15.88 4.47
C LEU A 40 -0.08 16.54 3.11
N ASN A 41 -1.23 16.27 2.52
CA ASN A 41 -1.67 16.87 1.26
C ASN A 41 -0.67 16.70 0.11
N LYS A 42 0.01 15.56 0.06
CA LYS A 42 0.93 15.18 -1.03
C LYS A 42 0.39 13.95 -1.71
N LYS A 43 0.42 13.92 -3.04
CA LYS A 43 -0.23 12.89 -3.84
C LYS A 43 0.72 11.85 -4.47
N ASP A 44 2.02 11.99 -4.28
CA ASP A 44 3.00 11.04 -4.78
C ASP A 44 3.60 10.25 -3.62
N ILE A 45 3.46 8.94 -3.66
CA ILE A 45 3.96 8.06 -2.61
C ILE A 45 4.78 6.94 -3.23
N ILE A 46 5.97 6.72 -2.66
CA ILE A 46 6.82 5.59 -2.97
C ILE A 46 6.84 4.70 -1.73
N ILE A 47 6.49 3.44 -1.90
CA ILE A 47 6.44 2.49 -0.79
C ILE A 47 7.49 1.42 -1.01
N LEU A 48 8.45 1.31 -0.09
CA LEU A 48 9.44 0.24 -0.09
C LEU A 48 8.83 -0.96 0.62
N ILE A 49 8.59 -2.03 -0.13
CA ILE A 49 7.91 -3.22 0.36
C ILE A 49 8.93 -4.22 0.90
N GLY A 50 8.84 -4.53 2.18
CA GLY A 50 9.66 -5.55 2.81
C GLY A 50 9.01 -6.92 2.78
N PRO A 51 9.76 -7.97 3.15
CA PRO A 51 9.21 -9.31 3.26
C PRO A 51 8.30 -9.44 4.50
N GLY A 52 7.44 -10.47 4.48
CA GLY A 52 6.60 -10.78 5.63
C GLY A 52 5.46 -9.79 5.84
N ASN A 53 5.02 -9.67 7.09
CA ASN A 53 3.84 -8.89 7.45
C ASN A 53 4.02 -7.38 7.19
N ASN A 54 5.23 -6.87 7.34
CA ASN A 54 5.52 -5.46 7.10
C ASN A 54 5.25 -5.08 5.65
N GLY A 55 5.60 -5.96 4.71
CA GLY A 55 5.29 -5.77 3.31
C GLY A 55 3.79 -5.76 3.05
N GLY A 56 3.05 -6.62 3.77
CA GLY A 56 1.60 -6.66 3.68
C GLY A 56 0.96 -5.33 4.10
N ASP A 57 1.45 -4.74 5.18
CA ASP A 57 0.99 -3.43 5.63
C ASP A 57 1.26 -2.37 4.55
N GLY A 58 2.41 -2.46 3.87
CA GLY A 58 2.77 -1.56 2.78
C GLY A 58 1.82 -1.69 1.59
N TYR A 59 1.45 -2.91 1.20
CA TYR A 59 0.48 -3.10 0.13
C TYR A 59 -0.92 -2.65 0.53
N ALA A 60 -1.31 -2.86 1.78
CA ALA A 60 -2.60 -2.36 2.26
C ALA A 60 -2.67 -0.83 2.20
N LEU A 61 -1.59 -0.16 2.58
CA LEU A 61 -1.47 1.28 2.44
C LEU A 61 -1.57 1.71 0.97
N ALA A 62 -0.86 1.00 0.09
CA ALA A 62 -0.86 1.31 -1.34
C ALA A 62 -2.28 1.26 -1.92
N ILE A 63 -3.05 0.24 -1.54
CA ILE A 63 -4.42 0.08 -1.99
C ILE A 63 -5.29 1.26 -1.53
N GLN A 64 -5.21 1.62 -0.24
CA GLN A 64 -5.97 2.74 0.30
C GLN A 64 -5.64 4.04 -0.41
N ALA A 65 -4.35 4.32 -0.59
CA ALA A 65 -3.91 5.54 -1.23
C ALA A 65 -4.31 5.58 -2.71
N PHE A 66 -4.18 4.45 -3.41
CA PHE A 66 -4.56 4.36 -4.81
C PHE A 66 -6.06 4.65 -5.00
N LEU A 67 -6.89 4.11 -4.12
CA LEU A 67 -8.33 4.34 -4.17
C LEU A 67 -8.71 5.80 -3.85
N ASN A 68 -7.78 6.57 -3.32
CA ASN A 68 -7.95 7.98 -3.02
C ASN A 68 -7.14 8.89 -3.96
N ASP A 69 -6.87 8.38 -5.17
CA ASP A 69 -6.27 9.14 -6.27
C ASP A 69 -4.80 9.53 -6.06
N TYR A 70 -4.10 8.80 -5.21
CA TYR A 70 -2.67 9.00 -5.05
C TYR A 70 -1.91 8.30 -6.18
N ASN A 71 -0.79 8.88 -6.57
CA ASN A 71 0.14 8.24 -7.50
C ASN A 71 1.07 7.35 -6.68
N ILE A 72 0.97 6.04 -6.87
CA ILE A 72 1.66 5.06 -6.04
C ILE A 72 2.68 4.27 -6.85
N ASN A 73 3.89 4.19 -6.31
CA ASN A 73 4.92 3.29 -6.82
C ASN A 73 5.37 2.38 -5.68
N CYS A 74 5.16 1.08 -5.82
CA CYS A 74 5.64 0.09 -4.87
C CYS A 74 6.96 -0.49 -5.37
N ILE A 75 7.93 -0.58 -4.50
CA ILE A 75 9.24 -1.15 -4.80
C ILE A 75 9.40 -2.42 -3.96
N GLU A 76 9.34 -3.57 -4.60
CA GLU A 76 9.46 -4.86 -3.94
C GLU A 76 10.79 -5.49 -4.31
N LEU A 77 11.76 -5.45 -3.42
CA LEU A 77 13.09 -6.00 -3.66
C LEU A 77 13.14 -7.50 -3.37
N ILE A 78 12.35 -7.95 -2.41
CA ILE A 78 12.25 -9.36 -2.01
C ILE A 78 10.81 -9.79 -2.22
N GLU A 79 10.61 -10.91 -2.91
CA GLU A 79 9.29 -11.38 -3.27
C GLU A 79 8.41 -11.65 -2.04
N SER A 80 7.18 -11.15 -2.10
CA SER A 80 6.18 -11.35 -1.04
C SER A 80 5.65 -12.77 -1.04
N LYS A 81 5.32 -13.28 0.15
CA LYS A 81 4.77 -14.63 0.34
C LYS A 81 3.55 -14.57 1.27
N GLY A 82 2.75 -15.63 1.24
CA GLY A 82 1.63 -15.77 2.17
C GLY A 82 0.60 -14.66 2.03
N THR A 83 0.15 -14.12 3.15
CA THR A 83 -0.88 -13.09 3.21
C THR A 83 -0.46 -11.80 2.50
N SER A 84 0.82 -11.42 2.62
CA SER A 84 1.35 -10.25 1.91
C SER A 84 1.21 -10.40 0.39
N LYS A 85 1.41 -11.61 -0.14
CA LYS A 85 1.25 -11.89 -1.56
C LYS A 85 -0.21 -11.72 -1.99
N GLN A 86 -1.17 -12.04 -1.14
CA GLN A 86 -2.59 -11.84 -1.44
C GLN A 86 -2.88 -10.35 -1.65
N LEU A 87 -2.35 -9.50 -0.78
CA LEU A 87 -2.50 -8.05 -0.93
C LEU A 87 -1.74 -7.51 -2.14
N LYS A 88 -0.57 -8.08 -2.44
CA LYS A 88 0.17 -7.74 -3.66
C LYS A 88 -0.66 -7.99 -4.92
N LEU A 89 -1.28 -9.17 -4.99
CA LEU A 89 -2.10 -9.53 -6.15
C LEU A 89 -3.31 -8.61 -6.28
N LEU A 90 -3.92 -8.24 -5.16
CA LEU A 90 -5.03 -7.30 -5.17
C LEU A 90 -4.58 -5.93 -5.66
N ALA A 91 -3.42 -5.45 -5.19
CA ALA A 91 -2.85 -4.19 -5.65
C ALA A 91 -2.56 -4.20 -7.15
N LYS A 92 -1.97 -5.29 -7.66
CA LYS A 92 -1.73 -5.46 -9.09
C LYS A 92 -3.01 -5.41 -9.90
N ASN A 93 -4.04 -6.10 -9.44
CA ASN A 93 -5.32 -6.13 -10.13
C ASN A 93 -5.99 -4.77 -10.19
N LEU A 94 -5.72 -3.90 -9.22
CA LEU A 94 -6.21 -2.53 -9.23
C LEU A 94 -5.43 -1.60 -10.16
N GLY A 95 -4.27 -2.04 -10.63
CA GLY A 95 -3.43 -1.24 -11.52
C GLY A 95 -2.27 -0.53 -10.84
N ILE A 96 -1.98 -0.87 -9.58
CA ILE A 96 -0.86 -0.27 -8.87
C ILE A 96 0.46 -0.77 -9.47
N LYS A 97 1.39 0.14 -9.70
CA LYS A 97 2.70 -0.18 -10.25
C LYS A 97 3.59 -0.79 -9.17
N ILE A 98 4.12 -1.99 -9.45
CA ILE A 98 5.02 -2.70 -8.56
C ILE A 98 6.31 -3.00 -9.32
N LYS A 99 7.41 -2.47 -8.82
CA LYS A 99 8.73 -2.61 -9.44
C LYS A 99 9.68 -3.35 -8.53
N LYS A 100 10.72 -3.97 -9.11
CA LYS A 100 11.69 -4.76 -8.37
C LYS A 100 13.02 -4.04 -8.18
N LYS A 101 13.16 -2.85 -8.70
CA LYS A 101 14.38 -2.05 -8.61
C LYS A 101 14.13 -0.77 -7.84
N LEU A 102 15.16 -0.29 -7.15
CA LEU A 102 15.09 0.99 -6.49
C LEU A 102 14.72 2.09 -7.48
N PRO A 103 14.00 3.12 -7.02
CA PRO A 103 13.56 4.18 -7.91
C PRO A 103 14.74 4.96 -8.47
N ASP A 104 14.63 5.30 -9.74
CA ASP A 104 15.50 6.24 -10.39
C ASP A 104 15.31 7.63 -9.74
N LYS A 105 16.34 8.47 -9.80
CA LYS A 105 16.26 9.84 -9.29
C LYS A 105 15.08 10.61 -9.90
N LYS A 106 14.69 10.26 -11.11
CA LYS A 106 13.55 10.88 -11.80
C LYS A 106 12.21 10.52 -11.20
N LEU A 107 12.12 9.37 -10.50
CA LEU A 107 10.88 8.94 -9.85
C LEU A 107 10.68 9.62 -8.50
N VAL A 108 11.78 10.06 -7.87
CA VAL A 108 11.70 10.75 -6.59
C VAL A 108 11.54 12.23 -6.88
N SER A 109 10.32 12.66 -7.10
CA SER A 109 10.04 14.07 -7.34
C SER A 109 10.06 14.85 -6.02
N LYS A 110 10.27 16.14 -6.14
CA LYS A 110 10.21 17.05 -5.01
C LYS A 110 8.80 17.02 -4.43
N GLY A 111 8.66 16.60 -3.19
CA GLY A 111 7.37 16.51 -2.54
C GLY A 111 6.78 15.11 -2.45
N SER A 112 7.48 14.09 -2.93
CA SER A 112 7.07 12.71 -2.75
C SER A 112 7.23 12.27 -1.29
N ILE A 113 6.33 11.38 -0.86
CA ILE A 113 6.44 10.72 0.45
C ILE A 113 7.04 9.35 0.22
N ILE A 114 8.03 8.99 1.03
CA ILE A 114 8.64 7.66 0.99
C ILE A 114 8.25 6.92 2.25
N ILE A 115 7.62 5.77 2.09
CA ILE A 115 7.21 4.91 3.19
C ILE A 115 8.09 3.66 3.17
N ASP A 116 8.70 3.38 4.30
CA ASP A 116 9.56 2.20 4.45
C ASP A 116 8.83 1.13 5.24
N SER A 117 8.38 0.07 4.58
CA SER A 117 7.76 -1.08 5.23
C SER A 117 8.72 -2.27 5.31
N VAL A 118 10.01 -2.05 5.05
CA VAL A 118 11.03 -3.09 5.15
C VAL A 118 11.38 -3.36 6.62
N LEU A 119 11.53 -2.29 7.40
CA LEU A 119 11.96 -2.38 8.80
C LEU A 119 10.80 -2.44 9.79
N GLY A 120 9.57 -2.41 9.34
CA GLY A 120 8.41 -2.48 10.21
C GLY A 120 8.05 -1.18 10.90
N ILE A 121 8.66 -0.07 10.48
CA ILE A 121 8.42 1.24 11.10
C ILE A 121 7.26 1.96 10.42
N GLY A 122 7.01 1.65 9.18
CA GLY A 122 5.92 2.24 8.40
C GLY A 122 6.25 3.58 7.77
N LEU A 123 6.63 4.56 8.56
CA LEU A 123 6.95 5.90 8.08
C LEU A 123 8.44 6.19 8.20
N SER A 124 8.97 6.79 7.20
CA SER A 124 10.36 7.24 7.22
C SER A 124 10.50 8.65 6.65
#